data_e756b8eae8d27d0d44c8a9cb81e4c152
#
_entry.id   e756b8eae8d27d0d44c8a9cb81e4c152
#
_cell.length_a   1.000
_cell.length_b   1.000
_cell.length_c   1.000
_cell.angle_alpha   90.00
_cell.angle_beta   90.00
_cell.angle_gamma   90.00
#
_symmetry.space_group_name_H-M   'P 1'
#
loop_
_entity.id
_entity.type
_entity.pdbx_description
1 polymer ?
#
loop_
_entity_poly.entity_id
_entity_poly.type
_entity_poly.pdbx_seq_one_letter_code
_entity_poly.pdbx_strand_id
1 'polypeptide(L)'
;MANTDSLTGLFNERYFSRVLNICEAKKLPFVLYYLDLDRFKPINDTYGHAMGDRLLKEISARLLRCIRSRDYAFRIGGDEFALIVSADMDEEQRSRMAERIQTMLSAPIVIEGKLLSVGVSCGCACYPEDGDASQVRITADSRMYAEKQHH
;
A
#
# COMPACT_ATOMS: atom_id res chain seq x y z
N MET A 1 -2.30 23.09 3.45
CA MET A 1 -1.71 22.11 2.52
C MET A 1 -2.41 20.80 2.64
N ALA A 2 -2.81 20.25 1.53
CA ALA A 2 -3.49 18.96 1.52
C ALA A 2 -2.56 17.84 1.98
N ASN A 3 -3.07 16.92 2.78
CA ASN A 3 -2.39 15.71 3.18
C ASN A 3 -2.93 14.49 2.44
N THR A 4 -3.82 14.70 1.49
CA THR A 4 -4.52 13.65 0.77
C THR A 4 -4.20 13.69 -0.72
N ASP A 5 -4.26 12.50 -1.34
CA ASP A 5 -4.16 12.34 -2.78
C ASP A 5 -5.49 12.71 -3.43
N SER A 6 -5.45 13.60 -4.42
CA SER A 6 -6.66 14.14 -5.04
C SER A 6 -7.47 13.09 -5.82
N LEU A 7 -6.81 12.06 -6.36
CA LEU A 7 -7.50 11.02 -7.12
C LEU A 7 -8.20 10.02 -6.23
N THR A 8 -7.51 9.52 -5.21
CA THR A 8 -7.98 8.38 -4.40
C THR A 8 -8.57 8.76 -3.06
N GLY A 9 -8.24 9.94 -2.56
CA GLY A 9 -8.64 10.38 -1.22
C GLY A 9 -7.81 9.77 -0.09
N LEU A 10 -6.89 8.88 -0.40
CA LEU A 10 -5.94 8.36 0.59
C LEU A 10 -4.97 9.47 0.99
N PHE A 11 -4.25 9.28 2.11
CA PHE A 11 -3.17 10.19 2.45
C PHE A 11 -2.07 10.13 1.39
N ASN A 12 -1.35 11.22 1.22
CA ASN A 12 -0.28 11.32 0.22
C ASN A 12 1.09 11.01 0.83
N GLU A 13 2.13 11.03 -0.02
CA GLU A 13 3.50 10.74 0.41
C GLU A 13 4.00 11.73 1.47
N ARG A 14 3.63 12.98 1.38
CA ARG A 14 4.03 13.98 2.36
C ARG A 14 3.54 13.61 3.75
N TYR A 15 2.29 13.19 3.87
CA TYR A 15 1.73 12.79 5.15
C TYR A 15 2.32 11.45 5.61
N PHE A 16 2.64 10.56 4.68
CA PHE A 16 3.33 9.30 4.97
C PHE A 16 4.65 9.56 5.71
N SER A 17 5.49 10.43 5.16
CA SER A 17 6.76 10.79 5.79
C SER A 17 6.55 11.39 7.18
N ARG A 18 5.52 12.21 7.34
CA ARG A 18 5.18 12.83 8.63
C ARG A 18 4.77 11.78 9.66
N VAL A 19 3.91 10.84 9.30
CA VAL A 19 3.45 9.78 10.20
C VAL A 19 4.60 8.89 10.64
N LEU A 20 5.49 8.50 9.71
CA LEU A 20 6.68 7.73 10.03
C LEU A 20 7.54 8.45 11.09
N ASN A 21 7.77 9.73 10.89
CA ASN A 21 8.59 10.52 11.81
C ASN A 21 7.92 10.70 13.18
N ILE A 22 6.62 10.87 13.21
CA ILE A 22 5.87 10.99 14.47
C ILE A 22 5.92 9.68 15.26
N CYS A 23 5.74 8.55 14.60
CA CYS A 23 5.81 7.24 15.25
C CYS A 23 7.18 7.01 15.87
N GLU A 24 8.25 7.33 15.13
CA GLU A 24 9.61 7.20 15.64
C GLU A 24 9.85 8.14 16.83
N ALA A 25 9.46 9.41 16.72
CA ALA A 25 9.66 10.39 17.78
C ALA A 25 8.96 9.99 19.08
N LYS A 26 7.78 9.38 18.96
CA LYS A 26 6.99 8.90 20.11
C LYS A 26 7.29 7.45 20.47
N LYS A 27 8.21 6.81 19.77
CA LYS A 27 8.58 5.39 19.96
C LYS A 27 7.37 4.46 19.94
N LEU A 28 6.45 4.71 18.99
CA LEU A 28 5.25 3.89 18.79
C LEU A 28 5.57 2.79 17.78
N PRO A 29 5.48 1.51 18.16
CA PRO A 29 5.70 0.42 17.23
C PRO A 29 4.68 0.45 16.09
N PHE A 30 5.13 0.09 14.89
CA PHE A 30 4.23 -0.02 13.74
C PHE A 30 4.74 -1.06 12.76
N VAL A 31 3.84 -1.51 11.90
CA VAL A 31 4.17 -2.38 10.77
C VAL A 31 3.89 -1.61 9.50
N LEU A 32 4.86 -1.53 8.62
CA LEU A 32 4.74 -0.88 7.32
C LEU A 32 4.60 -1.94 6.23
N TYR A 33 3.54 -1.81 5.42
CA TYR A 33 3.36 -2.56 4.18
C TYR A 33 3.57 -1.61 3.01
N TYR A 34 4.53 -1.90 2.15
CA TYR A 34 4.79 -1.15 0.94
C TYR A 34 4.29 -1.96 -0.25
N LEU A 35 3.45 -1.36 -1.09
CA LEU A 35 2.69 -2.07 -2.11
C LEU A 35 2.90 -1.43 -3.48
N ASP A 36 2.97 -2.28 -4.52
CA ASP A 36 3.03 -1.83 -5.90
C ASP A 36 2.13 -2.74 -6.73
N LEU A 37 1.31 -2.14 -7.59
CA LEU A 37 0.44 -2.91 -8.48
C LEU A 37 1.25 -3.52 -9.61
N ASP A 38 1.06 -4.81 -9.84
CA ASP A 38 1.73 -5.51 -10.93
C ASP A 38 0.95 -5.33 -12.22
N ARG A 39 1.66 -4.97 -13.30
CA ARG A 39 1.09 -4.84 -14.64
C ARG A 39 0.00 -3.78 -14.74
N PHE A 40 0.10 -2.72 -13.96
CA PHE A 40 -0.84 -1.61 -14.04
C PHE A 40 -0.69 -0.84 -15.35
N LYS A 41 0.54 -0.61 -15.80
CA LYS A 41 0.82 0.13 -17.04
C LYS A 41 0.11 -0.48 -18.26
N PRO A 42 0.13 -1.80 -18.50
CA PRO A 42 -0.63 -2.39 -19.61
C PRO A 42 -2.13 -2.07 -19.57
N ILE A 43 -2.71 -1.91 -18.41
CA ILE A 43 -4.13 -1.54 -18.27
C ILE A 43 -4.35 -0.12 -18.80
N ASN A 44 -3.49 0.82 -18.40
CA ASN A 44 -3.54 2.18 -18.95
C ASN A 44 -3.35 2.19 -20.47
N ASP A 45 -2.38 1.42 -20.96
CA ASP A 45 -2.07 1.37 -22.38
C ASP A 45 -3.22 0.76 -23.20
N THR A 46 -3.93 -0.23 -22.64
CA THR A 46 -5.02 -0.92 -23.33
C THR A 46 -6.34 -0.17 -23.22
N TYR A 47 -6.68 0.35 -22.03
CA TYR A 47 -8.00 0.90 -21.73
C TYR A 47 -8.01 2.40 -21.52
N GLY A 48 -6.85 3.04 -21.46
CA GLY A 48 -6.72 4.48 -21.24
C GLY A 48 -6.60 4.87 -19.77
N HIS A 49 -6.13 6.10 -19.53
CA HIS A 49 -5.87 6.61 -18.19
C HIS A 49 -7.14 6.74 -17.34
N ALA A 50 -8.28 7.07 -17.97
CA ALA A 50 -9.55 7.18 -17.23
C ALA A 50 -9.93 5.86 -16.58
N MET A 51 -9.73 4.75 -17.29
CA MET A 51 -9.98 3.41 -16.75
C MET A 51 -8.99 3.07 -15.63
N GLY A 52 -7.71 3.39 -15.84
CA GLY A 52 -6.67 3.22 -14.82
C GLY A 52 -6.97 4.00 -13.55
N ASP A 53 -7.45 5.23 -13.68
CA ASP A 53 -7.83 6.07 -12.54
C ASP A 53 -8.98 5.44 -11.75
N ARG A 54 -9.98 4.88 -12.43
CA ARG A 54 -11.08 4.18 -11.77
C ARG A 54 -10.61 2.93 -11.04
N LEU A 55 -9.66 2.21 -11.64
CA LEU A 55 -9.04 1.05 -11.01
C LEU A 55 -8.30 1.47 -9.73
N LEU A 56 -7.51 2.55 -9.77
CA LEU A 56 -6.80 3.06 -8.60
C LEU A 56 -7.77 3.46 -7.48
N LYS A 57 -8.91 4.06 -7.83
CA LYS A 57 -9.94 4.40 -6.84
C LYS A 57 -10.52 3.15 -6.19
N GLU A 58 -10.77 2.11 -6.95
CA GLU A 58 -11.30 0.85 -6.41
C GLU A 58 -10.28 0.15 -5.53
N ILE A 59 -9.03 0.11 -5.95
CA ILE A 59 -7.93 -0.42 -5.14
C ILE A 59 -7.85 0.32 -3.80
N SER A 60 -7.95 1.64 -3.84
CA SER A 60 -7.90 2.48 -2.65
C SER A 60 -9.05 2.18 -1.69
N ALA A 61 -10.25 1.99 -2.21
CA ALA A 61 -11.42 1.62 -1.41
C ALA A 61 -11.21 0.25 -0.75
N ARG A 62 -10.60 -0.70 -1.47
CA ARG A 62 -10.29 -2.03 -0.93
C ARG A 62 -9.22 -1.96 0.17
N LEU A 63 -8.20 -1.13 -0.01
CA LEU A 63 -7.18 -0.93 1.02
C LEU A 63 -7.79 -0.42 2.33
N LEU A 64 -8.70 0.53 2.23
CA LEU A 64 -9.38 1.06 3.42
C LEU A 64 -10.16 -0.01 4.16
N ARG A 65 -10.67 -1.02 3.46
CA ARG A 65 -11.36 -2.15 4.08
C ARG A 65 -10.41 -3.13 4.77
N CYS A 66 -9.10 -3.07 4.48
CA CYS A 66 -8.11 -3.92 5.11
C CYS A 66 -7.63 -3.41 6.46
N ILE A 67 -7.88 -2.14 6.78
CA ILE A 67 -7.30 -1.47 7.94
C ILE A 67 -8.38 -0.98 8.91
N ARG A 68 -7.95 -0.69 10.13
CA ARG A 68 -8.80 -0.13 11.17
C ARG A 68 -8.68 1.39 11.19
N SER A 69 -9.55 2.07 11.96
CA SER A 69 -9.57 3.53 12.03
C SER A 69 -8.27 4.16 12.54
N ARG A 70 -7.49 3.43 13.32
CA ARG A 70 -6.19 3.89 13.85
C ARG A 70 -5.01 3.62 12.94
N ASP A 71 -5.25 2.92 11.82
CA ASP A 71 -4.24 2.63 10.83
C ASP A 71 -4.29 3.67 9.71
N TYR A 72 -3.27 3.68 8.86
CA TYR A 72 -3.17 4.66 7.79
C TYR A 72 -2.97 3.98 6.46
N ALA A 73 -3.65 4.48 5.43
CA ALA A 73 -3.42 4.09 4.05
C ALA A 73 -2.96 5.29 3.23
N PHE A 74 -1.94 5.09 2.42
CA PHE A 74 -1.30 6.14 1.63
C PHE A 74 -1.21 5.73 0.16
N ARG A 75 -1.35 6.71 -0.72
CA ARG A 75 -0.88 6.58 -2.10
C ARG A 75 0.43 7.33 -2.21
N ILE A 76 1.50 6.59 -2.53
CA ILE A 76 2.84 7.17 -2.56
C ILE A 76 3.07 7.87 -3.90
N GLY A 77 2.61 7.26 -4.98
CA GLY A 77 2.70 7.84 -6.31
C GLY A 77 2.34 6.78 -7.35
N GLY A 78 1.83 7.19 -8.51
CA GLY A 78 1.48 6.27 -9.57
C GLY A 78 0.62 5.10 -9.07
N ASP A 79 1.19 3.92 -9.08
CA ASP A 79 0.58 2.67 -8.66
C ASP A 79 1.20 2.11 -7.37
N GLU A 80 1.84 2.97 -6.57
CA GLU A 80 2.45 2.60 -5.29
C GLU A 80 1.60 3.07 -4.12
N PHE A 81 1.44 2.18 -3.14
CA PHE A 81 0.65 2.42 -1.93
C PHE A 81 1.43 1.97 -0.70
N ALA A 82 1.01 2.44 0.46
CA ALA A 82 1.58 1.99 1.72
C ALA A 82 0.50 1.94 2.79
N LEU A 83 0.69 1.05 3.77
CA LEU A 83 -0.13 0.97 4.97
C LEU A 83 0.77 1.07 6.18
N ILE A 84 0.36 1.88 7.16
CA ILE A 84 0.98 1.86 8.49
C ILE A 84 -0.04 1.29 9.46
N VAL A 85 0.29 0.13 10.03
CA VAL A 85 -0.55 -0.55 11.01
C VAL A 85 0.01 -0.28 12.38
N SER A 86 -0.79 0.39 13.22
CA SER A 86 -0.40 0.78 14.58
C SER A 86 -0.60 -0.40 15.52
N ALA A 87 0.28 -1.39 15.44
CA ALA A 87 0.20 -2.60 16.24
C ALA A 87 1.57 -3.26 16.34
N ASP A 88 1.73 -4.04 17.41
CA ASP A 88 2.86 -4.94 17.54
C ASP A 88 2.36 -6.31 17.08
N MET A 89 2.85 -6.76 15.93
CA MET A 89 2.39 -7.98 15.28
C MET A 89 3.55 -8.97 15.16
N ASP A 90 3.28 -10.24 15.47
CA ASP A 90 4.27 -11.28 15.23
C ASP A 90 4.38 -11.62 13.73
N GLU A 91 5.34 -12.44 13.39
CA GLU A 91 5.60 -12.80 11.99
C GLU A 91 4.39 -13.44 11.32
N GLU A 92 3.69 -14.32 12.03
CA GLU A 92 2.51 -15.00 11.49
C GLU A 92 1.39 -14.02 11.21
N GLN A 93 1.13 -13.09 12.14
CA GLN A 93 0.12 -12.06 11.97
C GLN A 93 0.45 -11.14 10.78
N ARG A 94 1.73 -10.77 10.64
CA ARG A 94 2.18 -9.94 9.52
C ARG A 94 1.98 -10.65 8.18
N SER A 95 2.32 -11.93 8.12
CA SER A 95 2.16 -12.73 6.90
C SER A 95 0.69 -12.90 6.51
N ARG A 96 -0.17 -13.15 7.49
CA ARG A 96 -1.61 -13.29 7.23
C ARG A 96 -2.21 -12.00 6.71
N MET A 97 -1.79 -10.87 7.24
CA MET A 97 -2.27 -9.59 6.76
C MET A 97 -1.79 -9.31 5.34
N ALA A 98 -0.53 -9.63 5.02
CA ALA A 98 -0.01 -9.49 3.67
C ALA A 98 -0.82 -10.33 2.67
N GLU A 99 -1.11 -11.58 2.99
CA GLU A 99 -1.93 -12.45 2.16
C GLU A 99 -3.33 -11.90 1.95
N ARG A 100 -3.94 -11.40 3.01
CA ARG A 100 -5.27 -10.79 2.95
C ARG A 100 -5.30 -9.57 2.05
N ILE A 101 -4.29 -8.69 2.17
CA ILE A 101 -4.14 -7.52 1.31
C ILE A 101 -4.04 -7.95 -0.15
N GLN A 102 -3.15 -8.89 -0.45
CA GLN A 102 -2.93 -9.36 -1.82
C GLN A 102 -4.18 -10.01 -2.40
N THR A 103 -4.85 -10.85 -1.64
CA THR A 103 -6.08 -11.51 -2.08
C THR A 103 -7.18 -10.47 -2.36
N MET A 104 -7.32 -9.51 -1.49
CA MET A 104 -8.38 -8.51 -1.60
C MET A 104 -8.16 -7.58 -2.78
N LEU A 105 -6.92 -7.14 -2.99
CA LEU A 105 -6.61 -6.20 -4.08
C LEU A 105 -6.56 -6.88 -5.45
N SER A 106 -6.19 -8.16 -5.51
CA SER A 106 -6.09 -8.87 -6.78
C SER A 106 -7.42 -9.49 -7.22
N ALA A 107 -8.46 -9.44 -6.39
CA ALA A 107 -9.77 -9.93 -6.80
C ALA A 107 -10.29 -9.13 -8.00
N PRO A 108 -10.98 -9.79 -8.96
CA PRO A 108 -11.46 -9.10 -10.17
C PRO A 108 -12.33 -7.90 -9.87
N ILE A 109 -12.22 -6.87 -10.71
CA ILE A 109 -12.96 -5.62 -10.62
C ILE A 109 -13.71 -5.42 -11.92
N VAL A 110 -15.02 -5.13 -11.85
CA VAL A 110 -15.80 -4.80 -13.03
C VAL A 110 -15.89 -3.29 -13.16
N ILE A 111 -15.37 -2.76 -14.26
CA ILE A 111 -15.41 -1.33 -14.59
C ILE A 111 -15.93 -1.19 -16.01
N GLU A 112 -17.07 -0.50 -16.17
CA GLU A 112 -17.69 -0.27 -17.48
C GLU A 112 -17.90 -1.58 -18.26
N GLY A 113 -18.35 -2.62 -17.56
CA GLY A 113 -18.63 -3.93 -18.14
C GLY A 113 -17.38 -4.76 -18.44
N LYS A 114 -16.19 -4.26 -18.13
CA LYS A 114 -14.93 -4.99 -18.33
C LYS A 114 -14.44 -5.58 -17.01
N LEU A 115 -14.03 -6.84 -17.07
CA LEU A 115 -13.47 -7.53 -15.90
C LEU A 115 -11.96 -7.33 -15.91
N LEU A 116 -11.45 -6.62 -14.92
CA LEU A 116 -10.03 -6.31 -14.77
C LEU A 116 -9.50 -6.93 -13.49
N SER A 117 -8.22 -7.31 -13.51
CA SER A 117 -7.53 -7.71 -12.30
C SER A 117 -6.07 -7.28 -12.37
N VAL A 118 -5.49 -6.97 -11.20
CA VAL A 118 -4.09 -6.64 -11.08
C VAL A 118 -3.49 -7.47 -9.96
N GLY A 119 -2.23 -7.84 -10.10
CA GLY A 119 -1.49 -8.42 -9.00
C GLY A 119 -0.96 -7.31 -8.10
N VAL A 120 -0.48 -7.69 -6.93
CA VAL A 120 0.10 -6.76 -5.97
C VAL A 120 1.36 -7.38 -5.40
N SER A 121 2.46 -6.65 -5.47
CA SER A 121 3.70 -6.99 -4.79
C SER A 121 3.74 -6.24 -3.47
N CYS A 122 4.11 -6.94 -2.40
CA CYS A 122 4.04 -6.41 -1.04
C CYS A 122 5.35 -6.65 -0.30
N GLY A 123 5.86 -5.61 0.35
CA GLY A 123 6.99 -5.73 1.27
C GLY A 123 6.60 -5.23 2.65
N CYS A 124 7.07 -5.90 3.68
CA CYS A 124 6.72 -5.59 5.07
C CYS A 124 7.98 -5.37 5.89
N ALA A 125 7.94 -4.36 6.75
CA ALA A 125 8.99 -4.10 7.73
C ALA A 125 8.37 -3.49 8.98
N CYS A 126 9.04 -3.62 10.11
CA CYS A 126 8.54 -3.24 11.42
C CYS A 126 9.44 -2.25 12.12
N TYR A 127 8.85 -1.32 12.83
CA TYR A 127 9.56 -0.45 13.75
C TYR A 127 9.28 -0.94 15.17
N PRO A 128 10.27 -1.11 16.04
CA PRO A 128 11.71 -0.80 15.84
C PRO A 128 12.56 -1.99 15.36
N GLU A 129 12.01 -3.18 15.12
CA GLU A 129 12.79 -4.38 14.82
C GLU A 129 13.68 -4.22 13.61
N ASP A 130 13.21 -3.56 12.55
CA ASP A 130 13.95 -3.37 11.30
C ASP A 130 14.70 -2.03 11.24
N GLY A 131 14.79 -1.33 12.38
CA GLY A 131 15.57 -0.10 12.48
C GLY A 131 14.71 1.14 12.72
N ASP A 132 15.25 2.31 12.39
CA ASP A 132 14.53 3.57 12.49
C ASP A 132 13.50 3.72 11.35
N ALA A 133 12.71 4.78 11.38
CA ALA A 133 11.64 4.99 10.38
C ALA A 133 12.17 4.98 8.95
N SER A 134 13.31 5.60 8.71
CA SER A 134 13.95 5.64 7.40
C SER A 134 14.37 4.24 6.93
N GLN A 135 14.99 3.48 7.82
CA GLN A 135 15.42 2.10 7.52
C GLN A 135 14.23 1.18 7.28
N VAL A 136 13.16 1.33 8.06
CA VAL A 136 11.92 0.55 7.88
C VAL A 136 11.33 0.81 6.50
N ARG A 137 11.28 2.07 6.08
CA ARG A 137 10.77 2.43 4.75
C ARG A 137 11.61 1.80 3.64
N ILE A 138 12.94 1.91 3.74
CA ILE A 138 13.86 1.33 2.74
C ILE A 138 13.71 -0.18 2.70
N THR A 139 13.63 -0.83 3.85
CA THR A 139 13.51 -2.28 3.94
C THR A 139 12.21 -2.79 3.36
N ALA A 140 11.08 -2.14 3.67
CA ALA A 140 9.78 -2.51 3.12
C ALA A 140 9.76 -2.37 1.59
N ASP A 141 10.27 -1.25 1.07
CA ASP A 141 10.37 -1.02 -0.37
C ASP A 141 11.24 -2.07 -1.06
N SER A 142 12.40 -2.38 -0.47
CA SER A 142 13.32 -3.39 -0.99
C SER A 142 12.66 -4.78 -1.02
N ARG A 143 11.93 -5.15 0.02
CA ARG A 143 11.21 -6.43 0.07
C ARG A 143 10.08 -6.48 -0.92
N MET A 144 9.37 -5.38 -1.13
CA MET A 144 8.34 -5.27 -2.15
C MET A 144 8.94 -5.46 -3.55
N TYR A 145 10.05 -4.80 -3.81
CA TYR A 145 10.73 -4.92 -5.10
C TYR A 145 11.21 -6.34 -5.36
N ALA A 146 11.75 -7.03 -4.33
CA ALA A 146 12.16 -8.42 -4.44
C ALA A 146 10.97 -9.33 -4.81
N GLU A 147 9.81 -9.12 -4.20
CA GLU A 147 8.61 -9.88 -4.54
C GLU A 147 8.17 -9.59 -5.98
N LYS A 148 8.26 -8.33 -6.41
CA LYS A 148 7.90 -7.94 -7.78
C LYS A 148 8.72 -8.66 -8.83
N GLN A 149 9.97 -8.97 -8.54
CA GLN A 149 10.85 -9.72 -9.47
C GLN A 149 10.38 -11.16 -9.70
N HIS A 150 9.52 -11.69 -8.83
CA HIS A 150 8.98 -13.06 -8.94
C HIS A 150 7.59 -13.11 -9.59
N HIS A 151 7.06 -12.00 -10.00
CA HIS A 151 5.73 -11.92 -10.63
C HIS A 151 5.77 -11.84 -12.16
#